data_98b06e5b60c9d4643ae9b41389f7dc38
#
_entry.id   98b06e5b60c9d4643ae9b41389f7dc38
#
_cell.length_a   1.000
_cell.length_b   1.000
_cell.length_c   1.000
_cell.angle_alpha   90.00
_cell.angle_beta   90.00
_cell.angle_gamma   90.00
#
_symmetry.space_group_name_H-M   'P 1'
#
loop_
_entity.id
_entity.type
_entity.pdbx_description
1 polymer ?
#
loop_
_entity_poly.entity_id
_entity_poly.type
_entity_poly.pdbx_seq_one_letter_code
_entity_poly.pdbx_strand_id
1 'polypeptide(L)'
;HASPNAIDGSLDIIAEAVEAAGLRAVLCYEVTDRDGNEKMKAGINENVRFMKKAKGPLLAGTFGLHASLTLSDASLEMCRQAAPSDAGFHVHTAEHESDEYDSLSKSGMRVIDRLQKHSILGSKTITAHGVHIDAREMQILAETQTWLSHQPRSNMNNGVGYAPIA
;
A
#
# COMPACT_ATOMS: atom_id res chain seq x y z
N HIS A 1 1.81 3.47 -7.80
CA HIS A 1 1.04 2.22 -8.01
C HIS A 1 0.71 2.02 -9.47
N ALA A 2 0.73 0.77 -9.94
CA ALA A 2 0.18 0.41 -11.25
C ALA A 2 -1.34 0.15 -11.13
N SER A 3 -2.06 0.48 -12.21
CA SER A 3 -3.52 0.30 -12.28
C SER A 3 -3.92 -1.20 -12.25
N PRO A 4 -5.04 -1.56 -11.60
CA PRO A 4 -5.53 -2.94 -11.54
C PRO A 4 -5.97 -3.52 -12.90
N ASN A 5 -6.03 -2.72 -13.96
CA ASN A 5 -6.46 -3.17 -15.29
C ASN A 5 -5.36 -3.85 -16.11
N ALA A 6 -4.09 -3.69 -15.74
CA ALA A 6 -2.96 -4.35 -16.40
C ALA A 6 -2.01 -4.87 -15.31
N ILE A 7 -1.81 -6.17 -15.22
CA ILE A 7 -1.07 -6.81 -14.13
C ILE A 7 0.30 -7.28 -14.63
N ASP A 8 0.34 -8.35 -15.38
CA ASP A 8 1.58 -9.02 -15.77
C ASP A 8 2.47 -8.11 -16.62
N GLY A 9 3.68 -7.81 -16.13
CA GLY A 9 4.64 -6.96 -16.83
C GLY A 9 4.34 -5.45 -16.79
N SER A 10 3.27 -5.00 -16.14
CA SER A 10 2.90 -3.59 -16.08
C SER A 10 3.98 -2.73 -15.43
N LEU A 11 4.64 -3.25 -14.42
CA LEU A 11 5.72 -2.52 -13.73
C LEU A 11 6.97 -2.37 -14.62
N ASP A 12 7.22 -3.29 -15.55
CA ASP A 12 8.33 -3.17 -16.50
C ASP A 12 8.12 -2.01 -17.48
N ILE A 13 6.91 -1.85 -18.00
CA ILE A 13 6.55 -0.75 -18.91
C ILE A 13 6.73 0.60 -18.23
N ILE A 14 6.28 0.70 -16.96
CA ILE A 14 6.46 1.92 -16.16
C ILE A 14 7.95 2.15 -15.88
N ALA A 15 8.69 1.11 -15.56
CA ALA A 15 10.13 1.19 -15.30
C ALA A 15 10.90 1.71 -16.50
N GLU A 16 10.63 1.21 -17.70
CA GLU A 16 11.24 1.68 -18.96
C GLU A 16 11.00 3.19 -19.18
N ALA A 17 9.77 3.65 -18.95
CA ALA A 17 9.43 5.07 -19.07
C ALA A 17 10.16 5.94 -18.03
N VAL A 18 10.26 5.47 -16.78
CA VAL A 18 10.98 6.15 -15.70
C VAL A 18 12.48 6.25 -16.00
N GLU A 19 13.09 5.18 -16.47
CA GLU A 19 14.50 5.14 -16.84
C GLU A 19 14.79 6.05 -18.05
N ALA A 20 13.94 6.00 -19.06
CA ALA A 20 14.05 6.89 -20.23
C ALA A 20 13.94 8.38 -19.85
N ALA A 21 13.14 8.70 -18.82
CA ALA A 21 13.04 10.05 -18.28
C ALA A 21 14.19 10.44 -17.31
N GLY A 22 15.07 9.51 -16.95
CA GLY A 22 16.15 9.74 -15.99
C GLY A 22 15.69 10.01 -14.56
N LEU A 23 14.51 9.51 -14.18
CA LEU A 23 13.90 9.72 -12.86
C LEU A 23 14.21 8.55 -11.92
N ARG A 24 14.17 8.83 -10.61
CA ARG A 24 14.17 7.79 -9.58
C ARG A 24 12.73 7.43 -9.20
N ALA A 25 12.45 6.13 -9.11
CA ALA A 25 11.15 5.66 -8.67
C ALA A 25 11.21 4.38 -7.83
N VAL A 26 10.27 4.25 -6.94
CA VAL A 26 9.92 2.99 -6.26
C VAL A 26 8.56 2.56 -6.79
N LEU A 27 8.52 1.41 -7.46
CA LEU A 27 7.32 0.94 -8.17
C LEU A 27 6.67 -0.24 -7.44
N CYS A 28 5.35 -0.31 -7.50
CA CYS A 28 4.58 -1.43 -6.99
C CYS A 28 3.24 -1.56 -7.72
N TYR A 29 2.67 -2.77 -7.69
CA TYR A 29 1.31 -3.05 -8.15
C TYR A 29 0.35 -3.06 -6.95
N GLU A 30 -0.82 -2.43 -7.06
CA GLU A 30 -1.81 -2.36 -5.97
C GLU A 30 -2.69 -3.63 -5.91
N VAL A 31 -2.32 -4.58 -5.06
CA VAL A 31 -3.11 -5.80 -4.83
C VAL A 31 -4.46 -5.45 -4.23
N THR A 32 -5.53 -6.06 -4.77
CA THR A 32 -6.92 -5.86 -4.33
C THR A 32 -7.75 -7.14 -4.54
N ASP A 33 -8.77 -7.34 -3.69
CA ASP A 33 -9.71 -8.48 -3.83
C ASP A 33 -10.88 -8.16 -4.76
N ARG A 34 -11.06 -6.88 -5.17
CA ARG A 34 -12.22 -6.41 -5.95
C ARG A 34 -12.42 -7.13 -7.26
N ASP A 35 -11.33 -7.57 -7.88
CA ASP A 35 -11.34 -8.21 -9.20
C ASP A 35 -11.25 -9.74 -9.13
N GLY A 36 -11.40 -10.30 -7.92
CA GLY A 36 -11.38 -11.72 -7.66
C GLY A 36 -9.99 -12.32 -7.41
N ASN A 37 -10.02 -13.57 -6.96
CA ASN A 37 -8.87 -14.26 -6.38
C ASN A 37 -7.70 -14.45 -7.37
N GLU A 38 -8.00 -14.70 -8.64
CA GLU A 38 -6.98 -14.91 -9.68
C GLU A 38 -6.20 -13.63 -9.96
N LYS A 39 -6.89 -12.47 -10.08
CA LYS A 39 -6.22 -11.18 -10.26
C LYS A 39 -5.47 -10.74 -9.01
N MET A 40 -6.00 -11.01 -7.82
CA MET A 40 -5.29 -10.75 -6.56
C MET A 40 -3.96 -11.51 -6.51
N LYS A 41 -3.96 -12.81 -6.82
CA LYS A 41 -2.73 -13.63 -6.89
C LYS A 41 -1.77 -13.15 -7.98
N ALA A 42 -2.28 -12.78 -9.16
CA ALA A 42 -1.46 -12.20 -10.22
C ALA A 42 -0.77 -10.92 -9.76
N GLY A 43 -1.48 -10.03 -9.05
CA GLY A 43 -0.91 -8.83 -8.46
C GLY A 43 0.18 -9.09 -7.42
N ILE A 44 -0.02 -10.10 -6.57
CA ILE A 44 1.02 -10.58 -5.63
C ILE A 44 2.27 -11.01 -6.41
N ASN A 45 2.09 -11.83 -7.44
CA ASN A 45 3.19 -12.34 -8.24
C ASN A 45 3.94 -11.22 -8.98
N GLU A 46 3.22 -10.21 -9.50
CA GLU A 46 3.83 -9.05 -10.16
C GLU A 46 4.72 -8.24 -9.20
N ASN A 47 4.25 -7.96 -7.98
CA ASN A 47 5.07 -7.30 -6.96
C ASN A 47 6.35 -8.10 -6.67
N VAL A 48 6.20 -9.39 -6.35
CA VAL A 48 7.34 -10.27 -6.03
C VAL A 48 8.32 -10.37 -7.20
N ARG A 49 7.81 -10.52 -8.43
CA ARG A 49 8.61 -10.59 -9.66
C ARG A 49 9.42 -9.31 -9.84
N PHE A 50 8.74 -8.17 -9.76
CA PHE A 50 9.37 -6.87 -9.98
C PHE A 50 10.40 -6.53 -8.90
N MET A 51 10.09 -6.75 -7.63
CA MET A 51 11.03 -6.52 -6.52
C MET A 51 12.33 -7.32 -6.67
N LYS A 52 12.27 -8.54 -7.25
CA LYS A 52 13.47 -9.35 -7.55
C LYS A 52 14.27 -8.79 -8.72
N LYS A 53 13.58 -8.18 -9.71
CA LYS A 53 14.19 -7.67 -10.94
C LYS A 53 14.74 -6.25 -10.78
N ALA A 54 14.01 -5.38 -10.07
CA ALA A 54 14.35 -3.96 -9.92
C ALA A 54 15.64 -3.78 -9.11
N LYS A 55 16.76 -3.64 -9.82
CA LYS A 55 18.09 -3.43 -9.25
C LYS A 55 18.81 -2.34 -10.04
N GLY A 56 19.12 -1.26 -9.38
CA GLY A 56 19.83 -0.16 -10.04
C GLY A 56 19.73 1.15 -9.25
N PRO A 57 20.41 2.18 -9.70
CA PRO A 57 20.44 3.46 -8.98
C PRO A 57 19.15 4.28 -9.12
N LEU A 58 18.31 3.98 -10.11
CA LEU A 58 17.10 4.75 -10.41
C LEU A 58 15.83 4.03 -10.00
N LEU A 59 15.83 2.69 -9.95
CA LEU A 59 14.62 1.90 -9.73
C LEU A 59 14.74 0.99 -8.51
N ALA A 60 13.66 0.94 -7.74
CA ALA A 60 13.43 -0.05 -6.69
C ALA A 60 11.98 -0.55 -6.73
N GLY A 61 11.74 -1.71 -6.15
CA GLY A 61 10.40 -2.25 -5.96
C GLY A 61 10.00 -2.22 -4.49
N THR A 62 8.72 -1.96 -4.22
CA THR A 62 8.08 -2.20 -2.92
C THR A 62 6.84 -3.07 -3.11
N PHE A 63 6.23 -3.56 -2.03
CA PHE A 63 5.03 -4.37 -2.15
C PHE A 63 3.78 -3.49 -2.09
N GLY A 64 3.03 -3.41 -3.18
CA GLY A 64 1.83 -2.56 -3.27
C GLY A 64 0.57 -3.28 -2.78
N LEU A 65 -0.18 -2.58 -1.94
CA LEU A 65 -1.53 -2.92 -1.49
C LEU A 65 -2.46 -1.78 -1.87
N HIS A 66 -3.69 -2.07 -2.28
CA HIS A 66 -4.62 -0.99 -2.63
C HIS A 66 -5.06 -0.22 -1.38
N ALA A 67 -5.94 -0.80 -0.56
CA ALA A 67 -6.42 -0.19 0.68
C ALA A 67 -6.94 -1.27 1.64
N SER A 68 -7.05 -0.95 2.94
CA SER A 68 -7.53 -1.89 3.93
C SER A 68 -8.92 -2.44 3.58
N LEU A 69 -9.85 -1.56 3.20
CA LEU A 69 -11.24 -1.94 2.85
C LEU A 69 -11.36 -2.88 1.64
N THR A 70 -10.37 -2.92 0.78
CA THR A 70 -10.38 -3.75 -0.45
C THR A 70 -9.61 -5.06 -0.31
N LEU A 71 -9.15 -5.39 0.88
CA LEU A 71 -8.39 -6.59 1.18
C LEU A 71 -8.99 -7.33 2.38
N SER A 72 -9.15 -8.63 2.26
CA SER A 72 -9.48 -9.52 3.36
C SER A 72 -8.26 -9.78 4.25
N ASP A 73 -8.47 -10.27 5.47
CA ASP A 73 -7.37 -10.71 6.35
C ASP A 73 -6.55 -11.83 5.69
N ALA A 74 -7.24 -12.74 4.98
CA ALA A 74 -6.57 -13.81 4.23
C ALA A 74 -5.67 -13.26 3.13
N SER A 75 -6.10 -12.23 2.41
CA SER A 75 -5.30 -11.59 1.36
C SER A 75 -4.12 -10.81 1.93
N LEU A 76 -4.31 -10.12 3.06
CA LEU A 76 -3.19 -9.46 3.77
C LEU A 76 -2.13 -10.48 4.20
N GLU A 77 -2.56 -11.61 4.76
CA GLU A 77 -1.67 -12.70 5.15
C GLU A 77 -0.90 -13.28 3.96
N MET A 78 -1.59 -13.56 2.85
CA MET A 78 -0.96 -14.03 1.61
C MET A 78 0.06 -13.02 1.07
N CYS A 79 -0.26 -11.73 1.08
CA CYS A 79 0.66 -10.67 0.68
C CYS A 79 1.90 -10.64 1.57
N ARG A 80 1.72 -10.73 2.91
CA ARG A 80 2.83 -10.74 3.86
C ARG A 80 3.73 -11.97 3.68
N GLN A 81 3.15 -13.14 3.49
CA GLN A 81 3.89 -14.39 3.26
C GLN A 81 4.67 -14.39 1.94
N ALA A 82 4.10 -13.80 0.88
CA ALA A 82 4.74 -13.73 -0.43
C ALA A 82 5.85 -12.67 -0.51
N ALA A 83 5.72 -11.59 0.27
CA ALA A 83 6.68 -10.49 0.29
C ALA A 83 8.02 -10.95 0.88
N PRO A 84 9.17 -10.46 0.35
CA PRO A 84 10.47 -10.65 1.00
C PRO A 84 10.45 -10.23 2.48
N SER A 85 11.24 -10.88 3.31
CA SER A 85 11.24 -10.63 4.77
C SER A 85 11.56 -9.19 5.15
N ASP A 86 12.34 -8.50 4.32
CA ASP A 86 12.75 -7.10 4.49
C ASP A 86 11.96 -6.11 3.61
N ALA A 87 10.87 -6.56 2.98
CA ALA A 87 10.03 -5.72 2.14
C ALA A 87 9.31 -4.65 2.94
N GLY A 88 9.24 -3.44 2.39
CA GLY A 88 8.25 -2.44 2.77
C GLY A 88 6.97 -2.61 1.95
N PHE A 89 5.91 -1.99 2.42
CA PHE A 89 4.62 -1.96 1.76
C PHE A 89 4.23 -0.53 1.38
N HIS A 90 3.36 -0.38 0.39
CA HIS A 90 2.71 0.89 0.09
C HIS A 90 1.20 0.65 0.02
N VAL A 91 0.44 1.35 0.85
CA VAL A 91 -1.01 1.13 1.02
C VAL A 91 -1.75 2.46 1.25
N HIS A 92 -2.93 2.62 0.63
CA HIS A 92 -3.83 3.72 0.96
C HIS A 92 -4.52 3.41 2.30
N THR A 93 -4.55 4.38 3.20
CA THR A 93 -4.87 4.12 4.60
C THR A 93 -5.77 5.21 5.14
N ALA A 94 -6.96 4.84 5.62
CA ALA A 94 -7.88 5.76 6.27
C ALA A 94 -8.09 7.06 5.45
N GLU A 95 -8.19 6.94 4.13
CA GLU A 95 -8.45 8.08 3.25
C GLU A 95 -9.86 8.64 3.48
N HIS A 96 -10.85 7.75 3.56
CA HIS A 96 -12.24 8.07 3.84
C HIS A 96 -12.67 7.32 5.11
N GLU A 97 -13.65 7.86 5.85
CA GLU A 97 -14.17 7.23 7.08
C GLU A 97 -14.70 5.80 6.87
N SER A 98 -15.17 5.49 5.64
CA SER A 98 -15.61 4.14 5.30
C SER A 98 -14.51 3.07 5.42
N ASP A 99 -13.23 3.44 5.28
CA ASP A 99 -12.11 2.52 5.48
C ASP A 99 -12.03 2.08 6.95
N GLU A 100 -12.22 3.03 7.88
CA GLU A 100 -12.27 2.75 9.31
C GLU A 100 -13.50 1.93 9.70
N TYR A 101 -14.69 2.29 9.21
CA TYR A 101 -15.92 1.55 9.50
C TYR A 101 -15.88 0.12 8.95
N ASP A 102 -15.34 -0.08 7.76
CA ASP A 102 -15.15 -1.40 7.15
C ASP A 102 -14.18 -2.24 7.98
N SER A 103 -13.04 -1.68 8.38
CA SER A 103 -12.04 -2.37 9.20
C SER A 103 -12.61 -2.78 10.56
N LEU A 104 -13.31 -1.90 11.25
CA LEU A 104 -13.99 -2.19 12.52
C LEU A 104 -15.06 -3.28 12.34
N SER A 105 -15.85 -3.22 11.28
CA SER A 105 -16.90 -4.21 11.01
C SER A 105 -16.33 -5.60 10.71
N LYS A 106 -15.25 -5.70 9.93
CA LYS A 106 -14.65 -6.98 9.52
C LYS A 106 -13.77 -7.61 10.57
N SER A 107 -13.01 -6.81 11.31
CA SER A 107 -11.94 -7.29 12.18
C SER A 107 -12.04 -6.85 13.63
N GLY A 108 -12.96 -5.95 13.96
CA GLY A 108 -13.04 -5.31 15.28
C GLY A 108 -11.88 -4.34 15.57
N MET A 109 -11.06 -4.03 14.59
CA MET A 109 -9.86 -3.19 14.72
C MET A 109 -9.91 -1.99 13.77
N ARG A 110 -9.31 -0.87 14.17
CA ARG A 110 -9.08 0.26 13.27
C ARG A 110 -8.02 -0.11 12.22
N VAL A 111 -7.91 0.69 11.17
CA VAL A 111 -7.09 0.37 9.98
C VAL A 111 -5.63 0.13 10.33
N ILE A 112 -5.00 1.02 11.11
CA ILE A 112 -3.59 0.89 11.48
C ILE A 112 -3.35 -0.31 12.38
N ASP A 113 -4.23 -0.58 13.36
CA ASP A 113 -4.16 -1.78 14.21
C ASP A 113 -4.22 -3.06 13.37
N ARG A 114 -5.11 -3.10 12.39
CA ARG A 114 -5.25 -4.23 11.48
C ARG A 114 -4.00 -4.46 10.65
N LEU A 115 -3.43 -3.39 10.08
CA LEU A 115 -2.17 -3.47 9.31
C LEU A 115 -1.00 -3.91 10.20
N GLN A 116 -0.94 -3.43 11.46
CA GLN A 116 0.07 -3.87 12.43
C GLN A 116 -0.07 -5.36 12.75
N LYS A 117 -1.28 -5.85 13.01
CA LYS A 117 -1.57 -7.27 13.26
C LYS A 117 -1.04 -8.17 12.14
N HIS A 118 -1.18 -7.74 10.88
CA HIS A 118 -0.71 -8.48 9.71
C HIS A 118 0.76 -8.20 9.35
N SER A 119 1.52 -7.52 10.22
CA SER A 119 2.95 -7.23 10.01
C SER A 119 3.23 -6.48 8.69
N ILE A 120 2.34 -5.57 8.32
CA ILE A 120 2.46 -4.70 7.14
C ILE A 120 3.27 -3.44 7.48
N LEU A 121 3.19 -2.94 8.72
CA LEU A 121 3.87 -1.73 9.15
C LEU A 121 5.38 -1.95 9.37
N GLY A 122 6.17 -0.91 9.22
CA GLY A 122 7.61 -0.94 9.44
C GLY A 122 8.34 0.21 8.73
N SER A 123 9.63 0.36 8.99
CA SER A 123 10.45 1.50 8.54
C SER A 123 10.59 1.66 7.02
N LYS A 124 10.24 0.65 6.24
CA LYS A 124 10.20 0.70 4.77
C LYS A 124 8.78 0.82 4.22
N THR A 125 7.76 0.87 5.09
CA THR A 125 6.35 0.96 4.67
C THR A 125 5.91 2.40 4.58
N ILE A 126 5.11 2.69 3.54
CA ILE A 126 4.45 3.99 3.31
C ILE A 126 2.94 3.77 3.40
N THR A 127 2.30 4.44 4.35
CA THR A 127 0.85 4.59 4.42
C THR A 127 0.47 5.93 3.79
N ALA A 128 -0.45 5.94 2.82
CA ALA A 128 -0.88 7.16 2.15
C ALA A 128 -2.19 7.68 2.77
N HIS A 129 -2.40 8.98 2.71
CA HIS A 129 -3.56 9.76 3.17
C HIS A 129 -3.62 9.97 4.69
N GLY A 130 -4.01 8.97 5.49
CA GLY A 130 -4.13 9.08 6.94
C GLY A 130 -5.13 10.15 7.42
N VAL A 131 -6.21 10.40 6.68
CA VAL A 131 -7.17 11.47 7.00
C VAL A 131 -7.95 11.17 8.27
N HIS A 132 -8.35 9.92 8.45
CA HIS A 132 -9.24 9.48 9.54
C HIS A 132 -8.53 8.66 10.63
N ILE A 133 -7.19 8.70 10.70
CA ILE A 133 -6.42 8.08 11.79
C ILE A 133 -6.58 8.89 13.08
N ASP A 134 -6.55 8.21 14.22
CA ASP A 134 -6.58 8.83 15.55
C ASP A 134 -5.17 8.95 16.17
N ALA A 135 -5.10 9.57 17.37
CA ALA A 135 -3.83 9.80 18.06
C ALA A 135 -3.10 8.48 18.42
N ARG A 136 -3.85 7.40 18.72
CA ARG A 136 -3.26 6.10 19.01
C ARG A 136 -2.67 5.47 17.75
N GLU A 137 -3.35 5.56 16.62
CA GLU A 137 -2.85 5.09 15.33
C GLU A 137 -1.61 5.86 14.88
N MET A 138 -1.56 7.18 15.10
CA MET A 138 -0.35 7.98 14.88
C MET A 138 0.83 7.50 15.73
N GLN A 139 0.58 7.15 17.00
CA GLN A 139 1.60 6.59 17.86
C GLN A 139 2.13 5.26 17.34
N ILE A 140 1.27 4.35 16.87
CA ILE A 140 1.66 3.08 16.26
C ILE A 140 2.55 3.31 15.04
N LEU A 141 2.19 4.26 14.16
CA LEU A 141 3.01 4.60 13.00
C LEU A 141 4.41 5.10 13.42
N ALA A 142 4.48 5.94 14.46
CA ALA A 142 5.75 6.43 14.99
C ALA A 142 6.60 5.29 15.61
N GLU A 143 6.02 4.43 16.44
CA GLU A 143 6.69 3.29 17.07
C GLU A 143 7.22 2.28 16.06
N THR A 144 6.48 2.03 14.99
CA THR A 144 6.87 1.14 13.90
C THR A 144 7.78 1.82 12.87
N GLN A 145 8.04 3.11 13.02
CA GLN A 145 8.78 3.93 12.06
C GLN A 145 8.16 3.93 10.65
N THR A 146 6.84 3.74 10.56
CA THR A 146 6.11 3.72 9.29
C THR A 146 5.92 5.14 8.77
N TRP A 147 6.19 5.35 7.49
CA TRP A 147 6.02 6.64 6.84
C TRP A 147 4.54 6.92 6.55
N LEU A 148 4.08 8.11 6.91
CA LEU A 148 2.79 8.63 6.49
C LEU A 148 2.98 9.66 5.37
N SER A 149 2.43 9.38 4.20
CA SER A 149 2.47 10.29 3.05
C SER A 149 1.18 11.10 2.98
N HIS A 150 1.25 12.38 3.33
CA HIS A 150 0.12 13.29 3.21
C HIS A 150 -0.19 13.59 1.73
N GLN A 151 -1.46 13.51 1.35
CA GLN A 151 -1.93 13.65 -0.04
C GLN A 151 -2.95 14.81 -0.16
N PRO A 152 -2.57 16.08 0.12
CA PRO A 152 -3.54 17.17 0.27
C PRO A 152 -4.34 17.42 -1.00
N ARG A 153 -3.72 17.32 -2.17
CA ARG A 153 -4.40 17.55 -3.45
C ARG A 153 -5.44 16.47 -3.75
N SER A 154 -5.10 15.20 -3.51
CA SER A 154 -6.03 14.08 -3.66
C SER A 154 -7.17 14.18 -2.65
N ASN A 155 -6.86 14.45 -1.39
CA ASN A 155 -7.83 14.58 -0.31
C ASN A 155 -8.85 15.71 -0.61
N MET A 156 -8.39 16.85 -1.10
CA MET A 156 -9.27 17.96 -1.53
C MET A 156 -10.14 17.57 -2.74
N ASN A 157 -9.55 16.91 -3.75
CA ASN A 157 -10.29 16.49 -4.93
C ASN A 157 -11.40 15.48 -4.59
N ASN A 158 -11.13 14.59 -3.65
CA ASN A 158 -12.08 13.56 -3.22
C ASN A 158 -13.02 14.02 -2.09
N GLY A 159 -12.80 15.21 -1.54
CA GLY A 159 -13.64 15.77 -0.47
C GLY A 159 -13.58 14.97 0.84
N VAL A 160 -12.47 14.25 1.10
CA VAL A 160 -12.37 13.30 2.24
C VAL A 160 -11.92 13.94 3.56
N GLY A 161 -11.44 15.18 3.53
CA GLY A 161 -11.01 15.89 4.72
C GLY A 161 -9.51 16.18 4.75
N TYR A 162 -9.03 16.52 5.95
CA TYR A 162 -7.65 16.94 6.20
C TYR A 162 -6.94 15.95 7.16
N ALA A 163 -5.76 15.49 6.81
CA ALA A 163 -5.00 14.58 7.67
C ALA A 163 -4.43 15.32 8.89
N PRO A 164 -4.46 14.74 10.10
CA PRO A 164 -3.95 15.33 11.34
C PRO A 164 -2.41 15.20 11.40
N ILE A 165 -1.71 16.04 10.64
CA ILE A 165 -0.23 15.98 10.46
C ILE A 165 0.55 17.00 11.31
N ALA A 166 -0.09 17.68 12.25
CA ALA A 166 0.56 18.66 13.14
C ALA A 166 1.09 18.04 14.40
#